data_75fdd385c107ee24e7d59f2210869476
#
_entry.id   75fdd385c107ee24e7d59f2210869476
#
_cell.length_a   1.000
_cell.length_b   1.000
_cell.length_c   1.000
_cell.angle_alpha   90.00
_cell.angle_beta   90.00
_cell.angle_gamma   90.00
#
_symmetry.space_group_name_H-M   'P 1'
#
loop_
_entity.id
_entity.type
_entity.pdbx_description
1 polymer ?
#
loop_
_entity_poly.entity_id
_entity_poly.type
_entity_poly.pdbx_seq_one_letter_code
_entity_poly.pdbx_strand_id
1 'polypeptide(L)'
;MLCNGKNIGMMEDINNTEVRNNIIEAAVKAFHKDGIKAVTMDHIAHLLSMSKRTLYQVFRDKESLLLACIKKHQEEERLFVEKTKCETDNVLEILLKFFKMSLDDVRHVNPKFFTEMRKYPNIVAYHREVSKKHAIEGVAFMQKGIEQGIFKKNIKFEIVVPFMQSKMEMLIDNEIFEGYTIREIFVNTIMVMLRGCCTEKGTEMIDKFIEQWNLSEQALPAE
;
A
#
# COMPACT_ATOMS: atom_id res chain seq x y z
N MET A 1 -39.07 0.96 -31.85
CA MET A 1 -38.85 1.92 -30.73
C MET A 1 -38.55 1.16 -29.45
N LEU A 2 -37.36 0.63 -29.26
CA LEU A 2 -36.92 -0.06 -28.02
C LEU A 2 -35.37 -0.10 -27.96
N CYS A 3 -34.70 1.05 -27.96
CA CYS A 3 -33.23 1.10 -27.76
C CYS A 3 -32.74 2.20 -26.82
N ASN A 4 -33.64 3.01 -26.20
CA ASN A 4 -33.19 4.18 -25.42
C ASN A 4 -33.01 3.96 -23.90
N GLY A 5 -33.53 2.86 -23.33
CA GLY A 5 -33.44 2.67 -21.86
C GLY A 5 -32.10 2.12 -21.37
N LYS A 6 -31.37 1.35 -22.17
CA LYS A 6 -30.08 0.75 -21.75
C LYS A 6 -28.91 1.75 -21.76
N ASN A 7 -28.93 2.75 -22.64
CA ASN A 7 -27.87 3.77 -22.71
C ASN A 7 -27.94 4.81 -21.56
N ILE A 8 -29.13 5.13 -21.07
CA ILE A 8 -29.30 6.10 -19.98
C ILE A 8 -28.80 5.50 -18.67
N GLY A 9 -29.17 4.25 -18.37
CA GLY A 9 -28.67 3.58 -17.15
C GLY A 9 -27.15 3.39 -17.14
N MET A 10 -26.54 3.01 -18.27
CA MET A 10 -25.07 2.92 -18.38
C MET A 10 -24.37 4.27 -18.20
N MET A 11 -24.92 5.38 -18.69
CA MET A 11 -24.36 6.71 -18.50
C MET A 11 -24.51 7.20 -17.07
N GLU A 12 -25.61 6.90 -16.38
CA GLU A 12 -25.79 7.21 -14.96
C GLU A 12 -24.83 6.40 -14.07
N ASP A 13 -24.63 5.13 -14.36
CA ASP A 13 -23.69 4.27 -13.64
C ASP A 13 -22.23 4.70 -13.86
N ILE A 14 -21.85 5.10 -15.07
CA ILE A 14 -20.51 5.63 -15.38
C ILE A 14 -20.27 6.95 -14.64
N ASN A 15 -21.24 7.88 -14.67
CA ASN A 15 -21.13 9.16 -13.99
C ASN A 15 -21.05 8.99 -12.47
N ASN A 16 -21.78 8.03 -11.91
CA ASN A 16 -21.74 7.71 -10.48
C ASN A 16 -20.38 7.09 -10.08
N THR A 17 -19.81 6.25 -10.93
CA THR A 17 -18.48 5.67 -10.71
C THR A 17 -17.38 6.73 -10.78
N GLU A 18 -17.44 7.65 -11.73
CA GLU A 18 -16.49 8.75 -11.87
C GLU A 18 -16.55 9.69 -10.68
N VAL A 19 -17.74 10.12 -10.27
CA VAL A 19 -17.94 10.95 -9.07
C VAL A 19 -17.39 10.26 -7.82
N ARG A 20 -17.66 8.97 -7.67
CA ARG A 20 -17.13 8.17 -6.56
C ARG A 20 -15.60 8.14 -6.54
N ASN A 21 -14.96 7.94 -7.69
CA ASN A 21 -13.51 7.91 -7.80
C ASN A 21 -12.89 9.28 -7.48
N ASN A 22 -13.47 10.37 -7.99
CA ASN A 22 -13.02 11.73 -7.69
C ASN A 22 -13.08 12.04 -6.19
N ILE A 23 -14.14 11.58 -5.50
CA ILE A 23 -14.26 11.72 -4.05
C ILE A 23 -13.14 10.95 -3.33
N ILE A 24 -12.88 9.71 -3.74
CA ILE A 24 -11.81 8.88 -3.15
C ILE A 24 -10.45 9.55 -3.34
N GLU A 25 -10.14 10.06 -4.53
CA GLU A 25 -8.85 10.71 -4.82
C GLU A 25 -8.64 11.99 -4.00
N ALA A 26 -9.66 12.82 -3.88
CA ALA A 26 -9.58 14.01 -3.04
C ALA A 26 -9.41 13.65 -1.56
N ALA A 27 -10.13 12.62 -1.10
CA ALA A 27 -10.05 12.13 0.26
C ALA A 27 -8.67 11.54 0.59
N VAL A 28 -8.09 10.72 -0.31
CA VAL A 28 -6.72 10.18 -0.16
C VAL A 28 -5.72 11.32 0.02
N LYS A 29 -5.73 12.31 -0.87
CA LYS A 29 -4.82 13.46 -0.79
C LYS A 29 -4.97 14.23 0.53
N ALA A 30 -6.21 14.49 0.96
CA ALA A 30 -6.49 15.20 2.20
C ALA A 30 -6.06 14.39 3.44
N PHE A 31 -6.40 13.11 3.51
CA PHE A 31 -6.03 12.22 4.62
C PHE A 31 -4.51 12.03 4.72
N HIS A 32 -3.82 11.88 3.60
CA HIS A 32 -2.37 11.74 3.57
C HIS A 32 -1.67 13.02 4.01
N LYS A 33 -2.20 14.19 3.64
CA LYS A 33 -1.62 15.48 4.00
C LYS A 33 -1.84 15.85 5.47
N ASP A 34 -3.09 15.76 5.94
CA ASP A 34 -3.53 16.38 7.19
C ASP A 34 -3.83 15.36 8.31
N GLY A 35 -3.79 14.07 8.00
CA GLY A 35 -4.27 13.00 8.88
C GLY A 35 -5.79 12.81 8.79
N ILE A 36 -6.29 11.70 9.35
CA ILE A 36 -7.71 11.35 9.23
C ILE A 36 -8.56 12.23 10.13
N LYS A 37 -8.13 12.52 11.36
CA LYS A 37 -8.92 13.27 12.35
C LYS A 37 -9.23 14.69 11.89
N ALA A 38 -8.25 15.37 11.30
CA ALA A 38 -8.37 16.76 10.86
C ALA A 38 -9.32 16.92 9.65
N VAL A 39 -9.43 15.92 8.80
CA VAL A 39 -10.28 15.96 7.59
C VAL A 39 -11.72 15.59 7.93
N THR A 40 -12.67 16.44 7.60
CA THR A 40 -14.12 16.20 7.76
C THR A 40 -14.79 15.92 6.41
N MET A 41 -15.99 15.31 6.43
CA MET A 41 -16.80 15.12 5.21
C MET A 41 -17.12 16.48 4.55
N ASP A 42 -17.34 17.52 5.36
CA ASP A 42 -17.57 18.88 4.88
C ASP A 42 -16.36 19.46 4.14
N HIS A 43 -15.15 19.19 4.67
CA HIS A 43 -13.90 19.59 4.01
C HIS A 43 -13.78 18.94 2.63
N ILE A 44 -14.05 17.63 2.53
CA ILE A 44 -14.01 16.92 1.24
C ILE A 44 -15.06 17.47 0.25
N ALA A 45 -16.27 17.72 0.71
CA ALA A 45 -17.32 18.32 -0.13
C ALA A 45 -16.90 19.71 -0.66
N HIS A 46 -16.27 20.53 0.18
CA HIS A 46 -15.75 21.84 -0.20
C HIS A 46 -14.61 21.73 -1.23
N LEU A 47 -13.64 20.83 -1.02
CA LEU A 47 -12.53 20.60 -1.96
C LEU A 47 -13.01 20.25 -3.36
N LEU A 48 -14.13 19.53 -3.46
CA LEU A 48 -14.71 19.09 -4.73
C LEU A 48 -15.80 20.04 -5.26
N SER A 49 -16.05 21.16 -4.58
CA SER A 49 -17.13 22.09 -4.92
C SER A 49 -18.50 21.39 -5.07
N MET A 50 -18.73 20.33 -4.27
CA MET A 50 -19.99 19.57 -4.30
C MET A 50 -20.82 19.81 -3.03
N SER A 51 -22.15 19.54 -3.13
CA SER A 51 -22.99 19.63 -1.97
C SER A 51 -22.70 18.50 -0.97
N LYS A 52 -22.84 18.79 0.35
CA LYS A 52 -22.76 17.75 1.40
C LYS A 52 -23.72 16.60 1.10
N ARG A 53 -24.92 16.92 0.63
CA ARG A 53 -25.95 15.91 0.28
C ARG A 53 -25.42 14.93 -0.78
N THR A 54 -24.78 15.43 -1.82
CA THR A 54 -24.19 14.60 -2.88
C THR A 54 -23.12 13.68 -2.31
N LEU A 55 -22.22 14.20 -1.46
CA LEU A 55 -21.17 13.40 -0.83
C LEU A 55 -21.77 12.28 0.04
N TYR A 56 -22.78 12.59 0.87
CA TYR A 56 -23.45 11.61 1.74
C TYR A 56 -24.33 10.61 0.99
N GLN A 57 -24.73 10.91 -0.23
CA GLN A 57 -25.36 9.92 -1.11
C GLN A 57 -24.39 8.86 -1.61
N VAL A 58 -23.10 9.21 -1.78
CA VAL A 58 -22.05 8.28 -2.25
C VAL A 58 -21.39 7.54 -1.08
N PHE A 59 -21.12 8.23 0.02
CA PHE A 59 -20.48 7.69 1.21
C PHE A 59 -21.27 8.06 2.47
N ARG A 60 -21.80 7.04 3.15
CA ARG A 60 -22.63 7.22 4.35
C ARG A 60 -21.94 8.02 5.45
N ASP A 61 -20.64 7.78 5.62
CA ASP A 61 -19.82 8.36 6.69
C ASP A 61 -18.33 8.36 6.29
N LYS A 62 -17.51 9.00 7.12
CA LYS A 62 -16.07 9.12 6.92
C LYS A 62 -15.34 7.77 6.96
N GLU A 63 -15.80 6.81 7.77
CA GLU A 63 -15.20 5.48 7.85
C GLU A 63 -15.42 4.71 6.55
N SER A 64 -16.61 4.78 5.96
CA SER A 64 -16.89 4.15 4.66
C SER A 64 -16.08 4.76 3.51
N LEU A 65 -15.84 6.08 3.55
CA LEU A 65 -14.96 6.76 2.60
C LEU A 65 -13.50 6.34 2.81
N LEU A 66 -13.02 6.31 4.05
CA LEU A 66 -11.67 5.87 4.39
C LEU A 66 -11.43 4.42 3.95
N LEU A 67 -12.39 3.53 4.20
CA LEU A 67 -12.30 2.14 3.73
C LEU A 67 -12.19 2.05 2.21
N ALA A 68 -12.91 2.89 1.47
CA ALA A 68 -12.82 2.94 0.02
C ALA A 68 -11.45 3.45 -0.45
N CYS A 69 -10.85 4.43 0.25
CA CYS A 69 -9.49 4.90 -0.02
C CYS A 69 -8.46 3.76 0.16
N ILE A 70 -8.55 3.03 1.25
CA ILE A 70 -7.65 1.90 1.55
C ILE A 70 -7.79 0.79 0.50
N LYS A 71 -9.02 0.44 0.12
CA LYS A 71 -9.28 -0.57 -0.93
C LYS A 71 -8.72 -0.15 -2.28
N LYS A 72 -8.82 1.14 -2.63
CA LYS A 72 -8.23 1.67 -3.87
C LYS A 72 -6.71 1.50 -3.85
N HIS A 73 -6.05 1.91 -2.76
CA HIS A 73 -4.60 1.77 -2.61
C HIS A 73 -4.14 0.29 -2.74
N GLN A 74 -4.84 -0.63 -2.09
CA GLN A 74 -4.52 -2.06 -2.19
C GLN A 74 -4.73 -2.62 -3.61
N GLU A 75 -5.72 -2.12 -4.34
CA GLU A 75 -5.90 -2.51 -5.73
C GLU A 75 -4.77 -1.96 -6.63
N GLU A 76 -4.29 -0.75 -6.37
CA GLU A 76 -3.12 -0.17 -7.04
C GLU A 76 -1.85 -0.99 -6.76
N GLU A 77 -1.62 -1.39 -5.51
CA GLU A 77 -0.52 -2.30 -5.13
C GLU A 77 -0.63 -3.66 -5.85
N ARG A 78 -1.83 -4.25 -5.89
CA ARG A 78 -2.08 -5.51 -6.59
C ARG A 78 -1.77 -5.40 -8.08
N LEU A 79 -2.25 -4.35 -8.73
CA LEU A 79 -2.00 -4.10 -10.15
C LEU A 79 -0.52 -3.87 -10.44
N PHE A 80 0.20 -3.18 -9.55
CA PHE A 80 1.64 -3.00 -9.67
C PHE A 80 2.38 -4.36 -9.61
N VAL A 81 2.03 -5.22 -8.66
CA VAL A 81 2.62 -6.57 -8.54
C VAL A 81 2.32 -7.41 -9.78
N GLU A 82 1.08 -7.41 -10.28
CA GLU A 82 0.73 -8.16 -11.48
C GLU A 82 1.46 -7.65 -12.73
N LYS A 83 1.58 -6.33 -12.89
CA LYS A 83 2.40 -5.74 -13.95
C LYS A 83 3.86 -6.18 -13.84
N THR A 84 4.44 -6.12 -12.64
CA THR A 84 5.83 -6.51 -12.41
C THR A 84 6.06 -7.99 -12.71
N LYS A 85 5.09 -8.87 -12.41
CA LYS A 85 5.15 -10.30 -12.78
C LYS A 85 5.14 -10.54 -14.29
N CYS A 86 4.61 -9.62 -15.08
CA CYS A 86 4.70 -9.69 -16.55
C CYS A 86 6.10 -9.29 -17.07
N GLU A 87 6.86 -8.52 -16.30
CA GLU A 87 8.20 -8.04 -16.66
C GLU A 87 9.30 -9.03 -16.25
N THR A 88 9.11 -9.73 -15.13
CA THR A 88 10.08 -10.66 -14.56
C THR A 88 9.39 -11.79 -13.78
N ASP A 89 9.95 -12.98 -13.81
CA ASP A 89 9.52 -14.11 -12.98
C ASP A 89 10.36 -14.25 -11.71
N ASN A 90 11.40 -13.40 -11.53
CA ASN A 90 12.27 -13.40 -10.37
C ASN A 90 11.54 -12.88 -9.13
N VAL A 91 11.32 -13.81 -8.18
CA VAL A 91 10.57 -13.52 -6.94
C VAL A 91 11.17 -12.36 -6.14
N LEU A 92 12.49 -12.31 -6.00
CA LEU A 92 13.16 -11.28 -5.21
C LEU A 92 13.10 -9.92 -5.90
N GLU A 93 13.23 -9.87 -7.21
CA GLU A 93 13.09 -8.62 -7.97
C GLU A 93 11.69 -8.03 -7.84
N ILE A 94 10.65 -8.88 -7.95
CA ILE A 94 9.26 -8.46 -7.74
C ILE A 94 9.08 -7.89 -6.34
N LEU A 95 9.60 -8.59 -5.33
CA LEU A 95 9.50 -8.18 -3.92
C LEU A 95 10.22 -6.85 -3.66
N LEU A 96 11.42 -6.67 -4.18
CA LEU A 96 12.21 -5.45 -4.01
C LEU A 96 11.56 -4.23 -4.72
N LYS A 97 11.03 -4.43 -5.93
CA LYS A 97 10.28 -3.38 -6.64
C LYS A 97 9.01 -2.98 -5.87
N PHE A 98 8.28 -3.96 -5.32
CA PHE A 98 7.11 -3.71 -4.49
C PHE A 98 7.46 -2.91 -3.22
N PHE A 99 8.50 -3.30 -2.50
CA PHE A 99 8.94 -2.57 -1.31
C PHE A 99 9.36 -1.14 -1.62
N LYS A 100 10.08 -0.92 -2.73
CA LYS A 100 10.46 0.43 -3.15
C LYS A 100 9.23 1.29 -3.40
N MET A 101 8.27 0.80 -4.17
CA MET A 101 7.01 1.51 -4.43
C MET A 101 6.29 1.84 -3.14
N SER A 102 6.07 0.85 -2.25
CA SER A 102 5.36 1.06 -0.98
C SER A 102 6.04 2.09 -0.07
N LEU A 103 7.38 2.14 -0.05
CA LEU A 103 8.12 3.12 0.74
C LEU A 103 8.07 4.52 0.13
N ASP A 104 8.10 4.64 -1.20
CA ASP A 104 7.95 5.91 -1.89
C ASP A 104 6.56 6.50 -1.63
N ASP A 105 5.52 5.66 -1.60
CA ASP A 105 4.14 6.07 -1.26
C ASP A 105 4.03 6.58 0.18
N VAL A 106 4.61 5.87 1.14
CA VAL A 106 4.53 6.20 2.58
C VAL A 106 5.31 7.47 2.94
N ARG A 107 6.39 7.79 2.22
CA ARG A 107 7.28 8.91 2.52
C ARG A 107 6.57 10.26 2.61
N HIS A 108 5.52 10.45 1.83
CA HIS A 108 4.75 11.69 1.75
C HIS A 108 3.46 11.69 2.60
N VAL A 109 3.22 10.60 3.35
CA VAL A 109 2.02 10.47 4.18
C VAL A 109 2.29 10.99 5.58
N ASN A 110 1.40 11.85 6.08
CA ASN A 110 1.44 12.32 7.46
C ASN A 110 1.37 11.12 8.42
N PRO A 111 2.32 10.92 9.34
CA PRO A 111 2.34 9.79 10.26
C PRO A 111 1.06 9.61 11.07
N LYS A 112 0.33 10.72 11.35
CA LYS A 112 -0.98 10.68 12.02
C LYS A 112 -2.01 9.84 11.26
N PHE A 113 -1.91 9.74 9.93
CA PHE A 113 -2.80 8.89 9.14
C PHE A 113 -2.82 7.46 9.65
N PHE A 114 -1.66 6.86 9.86
CA PHE A 114 -1.52 5.46 10.29
C PHE A 114 -1.97 5.22 11.73
N THR A 115 -1.61 6.11 12.66
CA THR A 115 -2.01 6.00 14.07
C THR A 115 -3.51 6.23 14.26
N GLU A 116 -4.10 7.14 13.47
CA GLU A 116 -5.54 7.43 13.53
C GLU A 116 -6.39 6.37 12.85
N MET A 117 -5.90 5.72 11.78
CA MET A 117 -6.57 4.64 11.06
C MET A 117 -6.93 3.47 11.99
N ARG A 118 -6.09 3.17 12.97
CA ARG A 118 -6.32 2.10 13.97
C ARG A 118 -7.54 2.34 14.88
N LYS A 119 -8.08 3.56 14.89
CA LYS A 119 -9.27 3.93 15.68
C LYS A 119 -10.60 3.55 15.00
N TYR A 120 -10.55 3.08 13.75
CA TYR A 120 -11.72 2.71 12.96
C TYR A 120 -11.89 1.19 12.93
N PRO A 121 -12.92 0.63 13.61
CA PRO A 121 -13.07 -0.82 13.76
C PRO A 121 -13.19 -1.59 12.45
N ASN A 122 -13.93 -1.02 11.47
CA ASN A 122 -14.11 -1.66 10.17
C ASN A 122 -12.79 -1.71 9.38
N ILE A 123 -11.94 -0.69 9.54
CA ILE A 123 -10.61 -0.66 8.93
C ILE A 123 -9.72 -1.74 9.54
N VAL A 124 -9.70 -1.84 10.87
CA VAL A 124 -8.91 -2.86 11.59
C VAL A 124 -9.37 -4.26 11.21
N ALA A 125 -10.69 -4.51 11.13
CA ALA A 125 -11.24 -5.79 10.71
C ALA A 125 -10.83 -6.14 9.26
N TYR A 126 -10.94 -5.18 8.36
CA TYR A 126 -10.54 -5.33 6.96
C TYR A 126 -9.05 -5.64 6.81
N HIS A 127 -8.18 -4.88 7.50
CA HIS A 127 -6.73 -5.14 7.50
C HIS A 127 -6.41 -6.55 7.99
N ARG A 128 -7.06 -7.02 9.05
CA ARG A 128 -6.84 -8.37 9.58
C ARG A 128 -7.20 -9.46 8.57
N GLU A 129 -8.29 -9.28 7.84
CA GLU A 129 -8.71 -10.21 6.80
C GLU A 129 -7.72 -10.24 5.64
N VAL A 130 -7.34 -9.07 5.14
CA VAL A 130 -6.38 -8.93 4.04
C VAL A 130 -5.00 -9.46 4.43
N SER A 131 -4.50 -9.17 5.63
CA SER A 131 -3.21 -9.67 6.10
C SER A 131 -3.16 -11.20 6.16
N LYS A 132 -4.26 -11.86 6.56
CA LYS A 132 -4.33 -13.33 6.52
C LYS A 132 -4.21 -13.89 5.10
N LYS A 133 -4.91 -13.28 4.14
CA LYS A 133 -4.83 -13.67 2.73
C LYS A 133 -3.41 -13.46 2.19
N HIS A 134 -2.83 -12.30 2.40
CA HIS A 134 -1.48 -11.97 1.96
C HIS A 134 -0.41 -12.87 2.60
N ALA A 135 -0.61 -13.33 3.85
CA ALA A 135 0.30 -14.28 4.47
C ALA A 135 0.34 -15.61 3.71
N ILE A 136 -0.81 -16.15 3.33
CA ILE A 136 -0.91 -17.40 2.55
C ILE A 136 -0.26 -17.24 1.18
N GLU A 137 -0.62 -16.18 0.46
CA GLU A 137 -0.06 -15.88 -0.87
C GLU A 137 1.44 -15.61 -0.80
N GLY A 138 1.90 -14.91 0.24
CA GLY A 138 3.31 -14.61 0.48
C GLY A 138 4.14 -15.87 0.72
N VAL A 139 3.65 -16.83 1.50
CA VAL A 139 4.34 -18.12 1.70
C VAL A 139 4.51 -18.86 0.39
N ALA A 140 3.45 -18.97 -0.42
CA ALA A 140 3.53 -19.60 -1.75
C ALA A 140 4.51 -18.86 -2.68
N PHE A 141 4.55 -17.54 -2.59
CA PHE A 141 5.50 -16.72 -3.34
C PHE A 141 6.96 -16.97 -2.92
N MET A 142 7.24 -17.08 -1.60
CA MET A 142 8.56 -17.42 -1.10
C MET A 142 8.98 -18.83 -1.49
N GLN A 143 8.05 -19.79 -1.56
CA GLN A 143 8.32 -21.16 -2.02
C GLN A 143 8.85 -21.16 -3.46
N LYS A 144 8.27 -20.37 -4.36
CA LYS A 144 8.78 -20.17 -5.72
C LYS A 144 10.21 -19.61 -5.72
N GLY A 145 10.54 -18.72 -4.80
CA GLY A 145 11.90 -18.18 -4.64
C GLY A 145 12.91 -19.22 -4.14
N ILE A 146 12.48 -20.21 -3.34
CA ILE A 146 13.33 -21.38 -2.99
C ILE A 146 13.62 -22.20 -4.25
N GLU A 147 12.64 -22.45 -5.10
CA GLU A 147 12.81 -23.19 -6.35
C GLU A 147 13.78 -22.48 -7.32
N GLN A 148 13.77 -21.14 -7.31
CA GLN A 148 14.72 -20.29 -8.06
C GLN A 148 16.15 -20.26 -7.45
N GLY A 149 16.36 -20.88 -6.29
CA GLY A 149 17.63 -20.85 -5.57
C GLY A 149 17.96 -19.50 -4.94
N ILE A 150 16.95 -18.64 -4.75
CA ILE A 150 17.10 -17.30 -4.16
C ILE A 150 17.02 -17.37 -2.64
N PHE A 151 16.08 -18.14 -2.11
CA PHE A 151 15.89 -18.32 -0.68
C PHE A 151 16.40 -19.67 -0.17
N LYS A 152 16.80 -19.68 1.11
CA LYS A 152 17.28 -20.88 1.79
C LYS A 152 16.15 -21.86 2.05
N LYS A 153 16.38 -23.16 1.80
CA LYS A 153 15.38 -24.23 1.97
C LYS A 153 15.05 -24.53 3.44
N ASN A 154 15.94 -24.18 4.37
CA ASN A 154 15.77 -24.45 5.81
C ASN A 154 15.00 -23.34 6.56
N ILE A 155 14.49 -22.34 5.86
CA ILE A 155 13.69 -21.26 6.43
C ILE A 155 12.20 -21.66 6.40
N LYS A 156 11.51 -21.51 7.53
CA LYS A 156 10.05 -21.69 7.64
C LYS A 156 9.35 -20.40 7.30
N PHE A 157 8.99 -20.21 6.03
CA PHE A 157 8.34 -18.97 5.57
C PHE A 157 6.93 -18.78 6.14
N GLU A 158 6.30 -19.85 6.61
CA GLU A 158 5.03 -19.79 7.36
C GLU A 158 5.15 -18.99 8.68
N ILE A 159 6.37 -18.86 9.22
CA ILE A 159 6.69 -18.04 10.39
C ILE A 159 7.19 -16.65 9.96
N VAL A 160 8.10 -16.62 8.99
CA VAL A 160 8.79 -15.39 8.59
C VAL A 160 7.84 -14.40 7.93
N VAL A 161 6.98 -14.84 7.01
CA VAL A 161 6.09 -13.94 6.26
C VAL A 161 5.11 -13.22 7.18
N PRO A 162 4.32 -13.89 8.05
CA PRO A 162 3.43 -13.18 8.97
C PRO A 162 4.18 -12.26 9.95
N PHE A 163 5.37 -12.68 10.39
CA PHE A 163 6.20 -11.86 11.27
C PHE A 163 6.67 -10.59 10.57
N MET A 164 7.19 -10.67 9.34
CA MET A 164 7.58 -9.50 8.55
C MET A 164 6.41 -8.56 8.31
N GLN A 165 5.23 -9.07 7.95
CA GLN A 165 4.02 -8.27 7.76
C GLN A 165 3.64 -7.52 9.03
N SER A 166 3.63 -8.20 10.20
CA SER A 166 3.30 -7.56 11.48
C SER A 166 4.29 -6.46 11.87
N LYS A 167 5.56 -6.58 11.45
CA LYS A 167 6.60 -5.58 11.74
C LYS A 167 6.52 -4.38 10.80
N MET A 168 6.12 -4.55 9.55
CA MET A 168 5.86 -3.43 8.64
C MET A 168 4.86 -2.42 9.24
N GLU A 169 3.80 -2.91 9.89
CA GLU A 169 2.84 -2.04 10.59
C GLU A 169 3.47 -1.26 11.76
N MET A 170 4.49 -1.82 12.43
CA MET A 170 5.20 -1.15 13.54
C MET A 170 6.20 -0.11 13.05
N LEU A 171 6.78 -0.26 11.85
CA LEU A 171 7.78 0.68 11.32
C LEU A 171 7.19 2.08 11.08
N ILE A 172 5.87 2.17 10.99
CA ILE A 172 5.11 3.39 10.75
C ILE A 172 4.79 4.12 12.08
N ASP A 173 4.95 3.43 13.21
CA ASP A 173 4.70 3.98 14.56
C ASP A 173 6.01 4.59 15.10
N ASN A 174 6.20 5.87 14.82
CA ASN A 174 7.49 6.57 14.85
C ASN A 174 8.11 6.83 16.24
N GLU A 175 7.43 6.52 17.35
CA GLU A 175 7.97 6.85 18.69
C GLU A 175 9.27 6.11 19.02
N ILE A 176 9.44 4.88 18.48
CA ILE A 176 10.63 4.03 18.74
C ILE A 176 11.82 4.45 17.86
N PHE A 177 11.55 5.07 16.71
CA PHE A 177 12.55 5.36 15.68
C PHE A 177 12.70 6.87 15.40
N GLU A 178 12.49 7.70 16.43
CA GLU A 178 12.63 9.15 16.30
C GLU A 178 14.02 9.52 15.76
N GLY A 179 14.07 10.39 14.77
CA GLY A 179 15.30 10.84 14.13
C GLY A 179 15.79 10.01 12.94
N TYR A 180 15.12 8.88 12.63
CA TYR A 180 15.44 8.07 11.44
C TYR A 180 14.35 8.20 10.36
N THR A 181 14.76 8.18 9.10
CA THR A 181 13.83 8.11 7.99
C THR A 181 13.19 6.71 7.90
N ILE A 182 11.98 6.62 7.37
CA ILE A 182 11.29 5.33 7.15
C ILE A 182 12.15 4.37 6.31
N ARG A 183 12.94 4.90 5.39
CA ARG A 183 13.87 4.14 4.57
C ARG A 183 15.03 3.55 5.38
N GLU A 184 15.67 4.36 6.24
CA GLU A 184 16.75 3.87 7.11
C GLU A 184 16.26 2.75 8.01
N ILE A 185 15.07 2.92 8.60
CA ILE A 185 14.43 1.90 9.42
C ILE A 185 14.20 0.63 8.59
N PHE A 186 13.61 0.75 7.40
CA PHE A 186 13.32 -0.37 6.52
C PHE A 186 14.59 -1.14 6.10
N VAL A 187 15.62 -0.42 5.66
CA VAL A 187 16.90 -1.04 5.23
C VAL A 187 17.57 -1.77 6.38
N ASN A 188 17.54 -1.19 7.59
CA ASN A 188 18.20 -1.78 8.75
C ASN A 188 17.36 -2.82 9.51
N THR A 189 16.11 -3.04 9.11
CA THR A 189 15.22 -4.04 9.71
C THR A 189 14.77 -5.07 8.68
N ILE A 190 13.87 -4.71 7.79
CA ILE A 190 13.25 -5.65 6.84
C ILE A 190 14.27 -6.20 5.83
N MET A 191 15.16 -5.35 5.30
CA MET A 191 16.18 -5.82 4.37
C MET A 191 17.21 -6.73 5.05
N VAL A 192 17.57 -6.46 6.32
CA VAL A 192 18.45 -7.35 7.11
C VAL A 192 17.79 -8.72 7.33
N MET A 193 16.49 -8.74 7.68
CA MET A 193 15.75 -9.99 7.85
C MET A 193 15.64 -10.75 6.52
N LEU A 194 15.30 -10.06 5.44
CA LEU A 194 15.20 -10.67 4.11
C LEU A 194 16.52 -11.26 3.65
N ARG A 195 17.63 -10.53 3.86
CA ARG A 195 19.01 -11.02 3.58
C ARG A 195 19.32 -12.29 4.38
N GLY A 196 18.88 -12.38 5.64
CA GLY A 196 19.01 -13.58 6.47
C GLY A 196 18.32 -14.80 5.86
N CYS A 197 17.24 -14.61 5.11
CA CYS A 197 16.51 -15.67 4.42
C CYS A 197 17.10 -16.05 3.05
N CYS A 198 17.98 -15.22 2.48
CA CYS A 198 18.55 -15.39 1.15
C CYS A 198 19.73 -16.38 1.13
N THR A 199 19.93 -17.03 -0.01
CA THR A 199 21.19 -17.64 -0.42
C THR A 199 22.21 -16.54 -0.79
N GLU A 200 23.44 -16.90 -1.11
CA GLU A 200 24.46 -15.96 -1.63
C GLU A 200 23.94 -15.20 -2.85
N LYS A 201 23.35 -15.90 -3.82
CA LYS A 201 22.71 -15.31 -5.01
C LYS A 201 21.65 -14.25 -4.64
N GLY A 202 20.78 -14.55 -3.69
CA GLY A 202 19.74 -13.60 -3.26
C GLY A 202 20.34 -12.41 -2.50
N THR A 203 21.40 -12.63 -1.71
CA THR A 203 22.07 -11.56 -0.97
C THR A 203 22.73 -10.56 -1.92
N GLU A 204 23.44 -11.03 -2.95
CA GLU A 204 24.03 -10.17 -3.98
C GLU A 204 22.96 -9.31 -4.71
N MET A 205 21.79 -9.88 -4.95
CA MET A 205 20.68 -9.13 -5.57
C MET A 205 20.18 -8.00 -4.66
N ILE A 206 20.06 -8.25 -3.35
CA ILE A 206 19.67 -7.23 -2.38
C ILE A 206 20.72 -6.12 -2.34
N ASP A 207 22.00 -6.46 -2.31
CA ASP A 207 23.11 -5.51 -2.23
C ASP A 207 23.12 -4.58 -3.44
N LYS A 208 23.00 -5.14 -4.64
CA LYS A 208 22.88 -4.38 -5.89
C LYS A 208 21.65 -3.46 -5.89
N PHE A 209 20.52 -3.95 -5.40
CA PHE A 209 19.31 -3.16 -5.32
C PHE A 209 19.47 -1.96 -4.38
N ILE A 210 20.02 -2.16 -3.18
CA ILE A 210 20.26 -1.10 -2.21
C ILE A 210 21.24 -0.06 -2.77
N GLU A 211 22.31 -0.50 -3.44
CA GLU A 211 23.27 0.39 -4.09
C GLU A 211 22.60 1.26 -5.17
N GLN A 212 21.84 0.64 -6.08
CA GLN A 212 21.11 1.37 -7.14
C GLN A 212 20.09 2.33 -6.56
N TRP A 213 19.40 1.94 -5.50
CA TRP A 213 18.43 2.81 -4.83
C TRP A 213 19.12 4.03 -4.20
N ASN A 214 20.29 3.84 -3.55
CA ASN A 214 21.09 4.94 -3.01
C ASN A 214 21.50 5.94 -4.09
N LEU A 215 21.95 5.46 -5.24
CA LEU A 215 22.36 6.31 -6.36
C LEU A 215 21.17 7.11 -6.93
N SER A 216 20.00 6.51 -7.02
CA SER A 216 18.81 7.16 -7.55
C SER A 216 18.31 8.32 -6.65
N GLU A 217 18.51 8.24 -5.34
CA GLU A 217 18.10 9.31 -4.41
C GLU A 217 19.12 10.46 -4.37
N GLN A 218 20.40 10.16 -4.51
CA GLN A 218 21.43 11.21 -4.59
C GLN A 218 21.31 12.08 -5.85
N ALA A 219 20.63 11.57 -6.89
CA ALA A 219 20.38 12.29 -8.13
C ALA A 219 19.13 13.19 -8.07
N LEU A 220 18.30 13.11 -7.02
CA LEU A 220 17.17 14.00 -6.82
C LEU A 220 17.65 15.30 -6.16
N PRO A 221 17.30 16.50 -6.70
CA PRO A 221 17.61 17.75 -6.04
C PRO A 221 16.96 17.77 -4.65
N ALA A 222 17.69 18.26 -3.65
CA ALA A 222 17.17 18.51 -2.31
C ALA A 222 16.01 19.52 -2.40
N GLU A 223 14.79 19.10 -1.98
CA GLU A 223 13.63 19.99 -1.87
C GLU A 223 13.78 20.99 -0.75
#